data_bd17523d60af5bad6bed1f2ff7c33b8c
#
_entry.id   bd17523d60af5bad6bed1f2ff7c33b8c
#
_cell.length_a   1.000
_cell.length_b   1.000
_cell.length_c   1.000
_cell.angle_alpha   90.00
_cell.angle_beta   90.00
_cell.angle_gamma   90.00
#
_symmetry.space_group_name_H-M   'P 1'
#
loop_
_entity.id
_entity.type
_entity.pdbx_description
1 polymer ?
#
loop_
_entity_poly.entity_id
_entity_poly.type
_entity_poly.pdbx_seq_one_letter_code
_entity_poly.pdbx_strand_id
1 'polypeptide(L)'
;LAAKGIISEADGKAIVGELEQIKEDIQSGKLEIDMTAEDIHMFVEQELTKRLGDVGKRLHTARSRNDQVAVDIRMYLRDEVACIKALLKELIGALGGIAADNVETVMPGYTHLQRAQPVTRTTCAPTPKCFCATRRG
;
A
#
# COMPACT_ATOMS: atom_id res chain seq x y z
N LEU A 1 -15.33 -15.98 9.03
CA LEU A 1 -15.63 -17.38 9.39
C LEU A 1 -16.59 -17.42 10.57
N ALA A 2 -16.31 -16.77 11.69
CA ALA A 2 -17.18 -16.75 12.87
C ALA A 2 -18.58 -16.20 12.56
N ALA A 3 -18.68 -15.04 11.89
CA ALA A 3 -19.97 -14.44 11.49
C ALA A 3 -20.84 -15.32 10.56
N LYS A 4 -20.27 -16.36 9.97
CA LYS A 4 -20.98 -17.34 9.14
C LYS A 4 -21.14 -18.70 9.82
N GLY A 5 -20.78 -18.81 11.10
CA GLY A 5 -20.90 -20.05 11.86
C GLY A 5 -19.98 -21.19 11.43
N ILE A 6 -18.92 -20.91 10.66
CA ILE A 6 -17.92 -21.91 10.21
C ILE A 6 -17.00 -22.29 11.37
N ILE A 7 -16.65 -21.31 12.20
CA ILE A 7 -15.92 -21.49 13.47
C ILE A 7 -16.70 -20.84 14.60
N SER A 8 -16.42 -21.20 15.86
CA SER A 8 -17.07 -20.56 17.00
C SER A 8 -16.64 -19.09 17.13
N GLU A 9 -17.48 -18.25 17.73
CA GLU A 9 -17.11 -16.87 18.02
C GLU A 9 -15.92 -16.77 19.00
N ALA A 10 -15.82 -17.71 19.93
CA ALA A 10 -14.71 -17.78 20.87
C ALA A 10 -13.39 -18.05 20.13
N ASP A 11 -13.38 -19.02 19.21
CA ASP A 11 -12.21 -19.31 18.38
C ASP A 11 -11.84 -18.10 17.50
N GLY A 12 -12.84 -17.44 16.91
CA GLY A 12 -12.63 -16.26 16.10
C GLY A 12 -11.94 -15.13 16.87
N LYS A 13 -12.39 -14.85 18.09
CA LYS A 13 -11.79 -13.84 18.97
C LYS A 13 -10.38 -14.23 19.41
N ALA A 14 -10.16 -15.50 19.76
CA ALA A 14 -8.85 -16.00 20.15
C ALA A 14 -7.83 -15.88 19.00
N ILE A 15 -8.22 -16.25 17.77
CA ILE A 15 -7.37 -16.13 16.58
C ILE A 15 -7.02 -14.67 16.29
N VAL A 16 -7.99 -13.75 16.32
CA VAL A 16 -7.74 -12.32 16.06
C VAL A 16 -6.80 -11.74 17.10
N GLY A 17 -7.05 -11.98 18.40
CA GLY A 17 -6.20 -11.46 19.47
C GLY A 17 -4.76 -11.97 19.37
N GLU A 18 -4.58 -13.25 19.04
CA GLU A 18 -3.23 -13.81 18.89
C GLU A 18 -2.51 -13.33 17.64
N LEU A 19 -3.23 -13.08 16.54
CA LEU A 19 -2.65 -12.46 15.34
C LEU A 19 -2.17 -11.03 15.62
N GLU A 20 -2.91 -10.25 16.40
CA GLU A 20 -2.48 -8.92 16.85
C GLU A 20 -1.21 -9.02 17.69
N GLN A 21 -1.13 -9.97 18.60
CA GLN A 21 0.06 -10.20 19.42
C GLN A 21 1.27 -10.64 18.58
N ILE A 22 1.09 -11.55 17.61
CA ILE A 22 2.16 -11.95 16.67
C ILE A 22 2.67 -10.72 15.90
N LYS A 23 1.78 -9.86 15.43
CA LYS A 23 2.15 -8.61 14.75
C LYS A 23 3.00 -7.70 15.64
N GLU A 24 2.59 -7.49 16.89
CA GLU A 24 3.34 -6.70 17.86
C GLU A 24 4.71 -7.32 18.17
N ASP A 25 4.77 -8.63 18.34
CA ASP A 25 6.02 -9.35 18.60
C ASP A 25 7.01 -9.22 17.45
N ILE A 26 6.54 -9.26 16.20
CA ILE A 26 7.37 -9.03 15.01
C ILE A 26 7.84 -7.56 14.98
N GLN A 27 6.95 -6.60 15.20
CA GLN A 27 7.27 -5.17 15.17
C GLN A 27 8.24 -4.75 16.27
N SER A 28 8.15 -5.39 17.44
CA SER A 28 9.05 -5.16 18.57
C SER A 28 10.39 -5.92 18.47
N GLY A 29 10.56 -6.77 17.47
CA GLY A 29 11.74 -7.61 17.29
C GLY A 29 11.85 -8.78 18.25
N LYS A 30 10.80 -9.12 19.00
CA LYS A 30 10.75 -10.30 19.87
C LYS A 30 10.60 -11.60 19.09
N LEU A 31 9.94 -11.53 17.95
CA LEU A 31 9.72 -12.65 17.06
C LEU A 31 10.39 -12.36 15.74
N GLU A 32 11.45 -13.11 15.42
CA GLU A 32 12.12 -13.05 14.13
C GLU A 32 11.36 -13.86 13.09
N ILE A 33 11.26 -13.33 11.87
CA ILE A 33 10.63 -14.05 10.76
C ILE A 33 11.53 -15.18 10.31
N ASP A 34 11.02 -16.39 10.33
CA ASP A 34 11.73 -17.58 9.84
C ASP A 34 11.79 -17.56 8.31
N MET A 35 12.96 -17.25 7.77
CA MET A 35 13.22 -17.20 6.33
C MET A 35 13.23 -18.59 5.66
N THR A 36 13.12 -19.67 6.42
CA THR A 36 12.98 -21.03 5.88
C THR A 36 11.52 -21.40 5.59
N ALA A 37 10.56 -20.62 6.09
CA ALA A 37 9.16 -20.79 5.75
C ALA A 37 8.92 -20.46 4.27
N GLU A 38 8.00 -21.18 3.62
CA GLU A 38 7.69 -20.99 2.20
C GLU A 38 7.21 -19.56 1.90
N ASP A 39 6.37 -19.01 2.77
CA ASP A 39 5.88 -17.64 2.71
C ASP A 39 5.55 -17.08 4.11
N ILE A 40 5.27 -15.78 4.18
CA ILE A 40 4.90 -15.10 5.41
C ILE A 40 3.57 -15.62 6.00
N HIS A 41 2.65 -16.05 5.16
CA HIS A 41 1.36 -16.58 5.62
C HIS A 41 1.56 -17.93 6.31
N MET A 42 2.45 -18.79 5.79
CA MET A 42 2.82 -20.06 6.42
C MET A 42 3.50 -19.82 7.75
N PHE A 43 4.43 -18.88 7.82
CA PHE A 43 5.09 -18.50 9.06
C PHE A 43 4.09 -18.09 10.14
N VAL A 44 3.20 -17.15 9.82
CA VAL A 44 2.18 -16.65 10.75
C VAL A 44 1.22 -17.76 11.18
N GLU A 45 0.82 -18.63 10.27
CA GLU A 45 -0.06 -19.76 10.55
C GLU A 45 0.61 -20.81 11.46
N GLN A 46 1.90 -21.06 11.27
CA GLN A 46 2.69 -21.94 12.14
C GLN A 46 2.83 -21.35 13.56
N GLU A 47 3.16 -20.06 13.67
CA GLU A 47 3.25 -19.38 14.96
C GLU A 47 1.91 -19.35 15.68
N LEU A 48 0.82 -19.06 14.98
CA LEU A 48 -0.52 -19.11 15.52
C LEU A 48 -0.87 -20.52 16.03
N THR A 49 -0.49 -21.55 15.27
CA THR A 49 -0.73 -22.95 15.65
C THR A 49 0.11 -23.36 16.86
N LYS A 50 1.36 -22.88 16.97
CA LYS A 50 2.19 -23.12 18.15
C LYS A 50 1.56 -22.55 19.43
N ARG A 51 0.92 -21.36 19.32
CA ARG A 51 0.33 -20.67 20.47
C ARG A 51 -1.08 -21.16 20.84
N LEU A 52 -1.93 -21.42 19.84
CA LEU A 52 -3.33 -21.78 20.02
C LEU A 52 -3.65 -23.27 19.77
N GLY A 53 -2.68 -24.06 19.31
CA GLY A 53 -2.91 -25.45 18.96
C GLY A 53 -3.92 -25.64 17.84
N ASP A 54 -4.89 -26.53 18.02
CA ASP A 54 -5.89 -26.85 16.99
C ASP A 54 -6.83 -25.69 16.65
N VAL A 55 -7.00 -24.72 17.53
CA VAL A 55 -7.78 -23.51 17.26
C VAL A 55 -7.09 -22.66 16.18
N GLY A 56 -5.74 -22.56 16.24
CA GLY A 56 -4.95 -21.84 15.22
C GLY A 56 -5.11 -22.41 13.82
N LYS A 57 -5.20 -23.72 13.68
CA LYS A 57 -5.39 -24.40 12.38
C LYS A 57 -6.71 -24.01 11.69
N ARG A 58 -7.72 -23.57 12.47
CA ARG A 58 -9.03 -23.16 11.94
C ARG A 58 -8.96 -21.87 11.12
N LEU A 59 -7.89 -21.10 11.22
CA LEU A 59 -7.66 -19.91 10.40
C LEU A 59 -7.70 -20.23 8.92
N HIS A 60 -7.14 -21.36 8.50
CA HIS A 60 -7.06 -21.78 7.08
C HIS A 60 -8.32 -22.49 6.57
N THR A 61 -9.39 -22.51 7.34
CA THR A 61 -10.61 -23.23 6.95
C THR A 61 -11.27 -22.64 5.71
N ALA A 62 -11.66 -23.51 4.77
CA ALA A 62 -12.47 -23.20 3.58
C ALA A 62 -11.87 -22.18 2.59
N ARG A 63 -10.55 -22.10 2.47
CA ARG A 63 -9.89 -21.27 1.45
C ARG A 63 -8.60 -21.92 0.95
N SER A 64 -8.16 -21.52 -0.25
CA SER A 64 -6.84 -21.82 -0.78
C SER A 64 -5.81 -20.77 -0.34
N ARG A 65 -4.55 -21.17 -0.21
CA ARG A 65 -3.43 -20.24 -0.02
C ARG A 65 -3.34 -19.23 -1.16
N ASN A 66 -3.60 -19.66 -2.39
CA ASN A 66 -3.60 -18.78 -3.57
C ASN A 66 -4.63 -17.66 -3.47
N ASP A 67 -5.84 -17.96 -2.96
CA ASP A 67 -6.88 -16.95 -2.75
C ASP A 67 -6.44 -15.93 -1.69
N GLN A 68 -5.81 -16.40 -0.64
CA GLN A 68 -5.27 -15.55 0.44
C GLN A 68 -4.21 -14.60 -0.09
N VAL A 69 -3.20 -15.11 -0.80
CA VAL A 69 -2.11 -14.29 -1.37
C VAL A 69 -2.66 -13.29 -2.38
N ALA A 70 -3.60 -13.68 -3.24
CA ALA A 70 -4.21 -12.78 -4.21
C ALA A 70 -4.99 -11.64 -3.55
N VAL A 71 -5.69 -11.89 -2.45
CA VAL A 71 -6.41 -10.85 -1.70
C VAL A 71 -5.43 -9.92 -0.99
N ASP A 72 -4.41 -10.48 -0.36
CA ASP A 72 -3.38 -9.71 0.36
C ASP A 72 -2.66 -8.71 -0.56
N ILE A 73 -2.19 -9.16 -1.72
CA ILE A 73 -1.57 -8.29 -2.71
C ILE A 73 -2.53 -7.18 -3.15
N ARG A 74 -3.81 -7.49 -3.38
CA ARG A 74 -4.81 -6.48 -3.77
C ARG A 74 -5.06 -5.45 -2.67
N MET A 75 -5.09 -5.88 -1.42
CA MET A 75 -5.23 -4.97 -0.28
C MET A 75 -4.01 -4.05 -0.18
N TYR A 76 -2.81 -4.61 -0.21
CA TYR A 76 -1.56 -3.85 -0.22
C TYR A 76 -1.52 -2.83 -1.36
N LEU A 77 -1.76 -3.26 -2.60
CA LEU A 77 -1.76 -2.36 -3.76
C LEU A 77 -2.81 -1.25 -3.65
N ARG A 78 -3.96 -1.50 -3.03
CA ARG A 78 -4.98 -0.48 -2.79
C ARG A 78 -4.46 0.63 -1.88
N ASP A 79 -3.79 0.25 -0.81
CA ASP A 79 -3.24 1.19 0.17
C ASP A 79 -2.06 1.97 -0.43
N GLU A 80 -1.16 1.30 -1.15
CA GLU A 80 -0.05 1.94 -1.85
C GLU A 80 -0.53 2.93 -2.93
N VAL A 81 -1.54 2.56 -3.71
CA VAL A 81 -2.15 3.47 -4.70
C VAL A 81 -2.79 4.68 -4.02
N ALA A 82 -3.38 4.54 -2.85
CA ALA A 82 -3.92 5.68 -2.10
C ALA A 82 -2.80 6.61 -1.64
N CYS A 83 -1.68 6.07 -1.15
CA CYS A 83 -0.48 6.82 -0.76
C CYS A 83 0.12 7.57 -1.96
N ILE A 84 0.36 6.88 -3.07
CA ILE A 84 0.87 7.49 -4.30
C ILE A 84 -0.04 8.62 -4.80
N LYS A 85 -1.36 8.43 -4.75
CA LYS A 85 -2.32 9.48 -5.12
C LYS A 85 -2.22 10.71 -4.22
N ALA A 86 -1.96 10.53 -2.93
CA ALA A 86 -1.76 11.65 -2.01
C ALA A 86 -0.49 12.43 -2.37
N LEU A 87 0.64 11.75 -2.55
CA LEU A 87 1.91 12.35 -2.96
C LEU A 87 1.82 13.09 -4.29
N LEU A 88 1.13 12.52 -5.27
CA LEU A 88 0.89 13.18 -6.56
C LEU A 88 0.04 14.45 -6.42
N LYS A 89 -0.95 14.46 -5.53
CA LYS A 89 -1.74 15.68 -5.26
C LYS A 89 -0.89 16.77 -4.63
N GLU A 90 -0.02 16.43 -3.70
CA GLU A 90 0.92 17.37 -3.08
C GLU A 90 1.88 17.96 -4.11
N LEU A 91 2.46 17.11 -4.96
CA LEU A 91 3.33 17.56 -6.06
C LEU A 91 2.60 18.50 -7.02
N ILE A 92 1.38 18.15 -7.45
CA ILE A 92 0.56 18.99 -8.32
C ILE A 92 0.23 20.33 -7.63
N GLY A 93 -0.07 20.30 -6.34
CA GLY A 93 -0.33 21.50 -5.54
C GLY A 93 0.90 22.41 -5.47
N ALA A 94 2.07 21.86 -5.20
CA ALA A 94 3.34 22.61 -5.15
C ALA A 94 3.66 23.24 -6.51
N LEU A 95 3.59 22.47 -7.59
CA LEU A 95 3.81 22.99 -8.94
C LEU A 95 2.77 24.05 -9.34
N GLY A 96 1.52 23.85 -8.94
CA GLY A 96 0.45 24.84 -9.16
C GLY A 96 0.68 26.15 -8.41
N GLY A 97 1.16 26.08 -7.16
CA GLY A 97 1.56 27.24 -6.37
C GLY A 97 2.71 28.01 -7.04
N ILE A 98 3.79 27.32 -7.39
CA ILE A 98 4.92 27.93 -8.10
C ILE A 98 4.47 28.60 -9.41
N ALA A 99 3.58 27.95 -10.17
CA ALA A 99 3.07 28.52 -11.41
C ALA A 99 2.19 29.75 -11.18
N ALA A 100 1.40 29.77 -10.09
CA ALA A 100 0.57 30.91 -9.74
C ALA A 100 1.41 32.12 -9.31
N ASP A 101 2.46 31.89 -8.50
CA ASP A 101 3.33 32.94 -8.00
C ASP A 101 4.22 33.54 -9.11
N ASN A 102 4.41 32.81 -10.21
CA ASN A 102 5.31 33.17 -11.29
C ASN A 102 4.58 33.36 -12.64
N VAL A 103 3.34 33.83 -12.63
CA VAL A 103 2.53 34.00 -13.87
C VAL A 103 3.19 34.96 -14.85
N GLU A 104 3.80 36.03 -14.36
CA GLU A 104 4.46 37.08 -15.16
C GLU A 104 5.98 36.90 -15.29
N THR A 105 6.53 35.89 -14.60
CA THR A 105 7.97 35.63 -14.66
C THR A 105 8.36 35.00 -16.00
N VAL A 106 9.28 35.67 -16.70
CA VAL A 106 9.82 35.20 -17.97
C VAL A 106 11.17 34.55 -17.75
N MET A 107 11.33 33.29 -18.17
CA MET A 107 12.62 32.63 -18.14
C MET A 107 13.00 32.10 -19.55
N PRO A 108 14.31 32.08 -19.87
CA PRO A 108 14.74 31.56 -21.16
C PRO A 108 14.53 30.04 -21.24
N GLY A 109 13.91 29.60 -22.31
CA GLY A 109 13.79 28.18 -22.65
C GLY A 109 14.84 27.77 -23.68
N TYR A 110 15.38 26.56 -23.55
CA TYR A 110 16.32 25.96 -24.49
C TYR A 110 15.86 24.55 -24.85
N THR A 111 16.06 24.20 -26.12
CA THR A 111 15.88 22.83 -26.63
C THR A 111 17.13 22.48 -27.42
N HIS A 112 17.85 21.45 -27.00
CA HIS A 112 19.12 21.03 -27.62
C HIS A 112 20.14 22.18 -27.83
N LEU A 113 20.33 23.01 -26.80
CA LEU A 113 21.18 24.21 -26.81
C LEU A 113 20.70 25.35 -27.74
N GLN A 114 19.56 25.20 -28.38
CA GLN A 114 18.92 26.25 -29.19
C GLN A 114 17.91 27.03 -28.33
N ARG A 115 17.80 28.32 -28.54
CA ARG A 115 16.82 29.18 -27.89
C ARG A 115 15.42 28.79 -28.33
N ALA A 116 14.58 28.47 -27.38
CA ALA A 116 13.13 28.28 -27.56
C ALA A 116 12.38 29.50 -27.02
N GLN A 117 11.05 29.53 -27.22
CA GLN A 117 10.23 30.60 -26.66
C GLN A 117 10.27 30.59 -25.14
N PRO A 118 10.47 31.75 -24.48
CA PRO A 118 10.52 31.84 -23.03
C PRO A 118 9.12 31.72 -22.44
N VAL A 119 8.90 30.71 -21.56
CA VAL A 119 7.59 30.55 -20.90
C VAL A 119 7.71 29.82 -19.56
N THR A 120 7.51 30.51 -18.48
CA THR A 120 7.47 29.89 -17.15
C THR A 120 6.15 29.18 -16.91
N ARG A 121 5.03 29.82 -17.24
CA ARG A 121 3.67 29.26 -17.05
C ARG A 121 3.43 28.00 -17.87
N THR A 122 3.98 27.91 -19.07
CA THR A 122 3.80 26.74 -19.96
C THR A 122 4.61 25.54 -19.50
N THR A 123 5.75 25.75 -18.82
CA THR A 123 6.59 24.66 -18.29
C THR A 123 5.95 23.98 -17.08
N CYS A 124 5.31 24.74 -16.21
CA CYS A 124 4.65 24.19 -15.00
C CYS A 124 3.20 23.72 -15.23
N ALA A 125 2.46 24.37 -16.16
CA ALA A 125 1.05 24.08 -16.41
C ALA A 125 0.77 22.72 -17.11
N PRO A 126 1.58 22.18 -18.02
CA PRO A 126 1.36 20.87 -18.63
C PRO A 126 1.49 19.71 -17.64
N THR A 127 2.37 19.83 -16.65
CA THR A 127 2.63 18.75 -15.66
C THR A 127 1.37 18.31 -14.90
N PRO A 128 0.54 19.21 -14.35
CA PRO A 128 -0.73 18.84 -13.73
C PRO A 128 -1.70 18.14 -14.70
N LYS A 129 -1.73 18.55 -15.97
CA LYS A 129 -2.59 17.92 -16.98
C LYS A 129 -2.12 16.50 -17.34
N CYS A 130 -0.83 16.24 -17.42
CA CYS A 130 -0.29 14.89 -17.61
C CYS A 130 -0.68 13.96 -16.47
N PHE A 131 -0.55 14.40 -15.21
CA PHE A 131 -0.98 13.60 -14.05
C PHE A 131 -2.50 13.39 -13.99
N CYS A 132 -3.30 14.35 -14.47
CA CYS A 132 -4.75 14.18 -14.54
C CYS A 132 -5.19 13.26 -15.68
N ALA A 133 -4.47 13.19 -16.79
CA ALA A 133 -4.78 12.29 -17.91
C ALA A 133 -4.63 10.80 -17.53
N THR A 134 -3.64 10.48 -16.70
CA THR A 134 -3.43 9.12 -16.17
C THR A 134 -4.58 8.63 -15.26
N ARG A 135 -5.52 9.52 -14.91
CA ARG A 135 -6.66 9.22 -14.03
C ARG A 135 -7.87 8.62 -14.76
N ARG A 136 -7.86 8.54 -16.10
CA ARG A 136 -8.99 8.11 -16.95
C ARG A 136 -8.80 6.73 -17.60
N GLY A 137 -7.77 5.98 -17.21
CA GLY A 137 -7.53 4.60 -17.63
C GLY A 137 -8.02 3.58 -16.62
#